data_c7826ff83fef88b8a410cddb9c6728b2
#
_entry.id   c7826ff83fef88b8a410cddb9c6728b2
#
_cell.length_a   1.000
_cell.length_b   1.000
_cell.length_c   1.000
_cell.angle_alpha   90.00
_cell.angle_beta   90.00
_cell.angle_gamma   90.00
#
_symmetry.space_group_name_H-M   'P 1'
#
loop_
_entity.id
_entity.type
_entity.pdbx_description
1 polymer ?
#
loop_
_entity_poly.entity_id
_entity_poly.type
_entity_poly.pdbx_seq_one_letter_code
_entity_poly.pdbx_strand_id
1 'polypeptide(L)'
;MAVQGCSHGELDEIYRTVEKYTETTSNQVDLLLLCGDFQALRSKHDFASLAVPPKFFQLGTFNEYYSGKKVAPCLTIVIGGNHEASNYMWELYHGGWIAPNIYYLGNTGCVRVDGLRVMGMSGIFKSGDYHKGSTPCLIRQRRDES
;
A
#
# COMPACT_ATOMS: atom_id res chain seq x y z
N MET A 1 16.91 3.89 8.18
CA MET A 1 15.87 3.81 7.13
C MET A 1 16.05 2.53 6.31
N ALA A 2 14.95 1.85 5.98
CA ALA A 2 14.92 0.69 5.09
C ALA A 2 14.00 0.96 3.89
N VAL A 3 14.22 0.27 2.78
CA VAL A 3 13.41 0.40 1.55
C VAL A 3 13.10 -0.99 1.02
N GLN A 4 11.83 -1.22 0.69
CA GLN A 4 11.33 -2.47 0.11
C GLN A 4 10.53 -2.15 -1.16
N GLY A 5 10.64 -3.00 -2.17
CA GLY A 5 9.82 -2.92 -3.38
C GLY A 5 8.38 -3.39 -3.17
N CYS A 6 7.87 -4.16 -4.12
CA CYS A 6 6.51 -4.72 -4.04
C CYS A 6 6.32 -5.58 -2.79
N SER A 7 5.26 -5.34 -2.03
CA SER A 7 4.98 -6.06 -0.77
C SER A 7 3.83 -7.08 -0.88
N HIS A 8 2.92 -6.89 -1.84
CA HIS A 8 1.79 -7.78 -2.12
C HIS A 8 1.00 -8.21 -0.86
N GLY A 9 0.89 -7.32 0.12
CA GLY A 9 0.17 -7.56 1.38
C GLY A 9 0.94 -8.35 2.44
N GLU A 10 2.20 -8.73 2.19
CA GLU A 10 3.02 -9.56 3.08
C GLU A 10 3.80 -8.74 4.12
N LEU A 11 3.09 -7.94 4.91
CA LEU A 11 3.71 -7.05 5.89
C LEU A 11 4.43 -7.78 7.02
N ASP A 12 3.90 -8.90 7.46
CA ASP A 12 4.52 -9.67 8.56
C ASP A 12 5.94 -10.12 8.22
N GLU A 13 6.17 -10.55 6.98
CA GLU A 13 7.50 -10.97 6.54
C GLU A 13 8.48 -9.79 6.46
N ILE A 14 7.99 -8.66 5.99
CA ILE A 14 8.77 -7.43 5.89
C ILE A 14 9.18 -6.95 7.30
N TYR A 15 8.23 -6.86 8.22
CA TYR A 15 8.51 -6.39 9.58
C TYR A 15 9.38 -7.38 10.36
N ARG A 16 9.17 -8.67 10.18
CA ARG A 16 10.09 -9.70 10.75
C ARG A 16 11.52 -9.51 10.25
N THR A 17 11.70 -9.15 8.98
CA THR A 17 13.03 -8.87 8.42
C THR A 17 13.65 -7.62 9.04
N VAL A 18 12.85 -6.56 9.25
CA VAL A 18 13.28 -5.35 9.93
C VAL A 18 13.69 -5.62 11.38
N GLU A 19 12.90 -6.39 12.12
CA GLU A 19 13.18 -6.78 13.50
C GLU A 19 14.48 -7.60 13.59
N LYS A 20 14.61 -8.61 12.73
CA LYS A 20 15.82 -9.44 12.65
C LYS A 20 17.07 -8.63 12.34
N TYR A 21 16.96 -7.64 11.44
CA TYR A 21 18.07 -6.72 11.16
C TYR A 21 18.45 -5.94 12.42
N THR A 22 17.48 -5.39 13.13
CA THR A 22 17.71 -4.65 14.38
C THR A 22 18.41 -5.51 15.45
N GLU A 23 17.94 -6.74 15.64
CA GLU A 23 18.53 -7.70 16.58
C GLU A 23 19.98 -8.06 16.22
N THR A 24 20.25 -8.26 14.92
CA THR A 24 21.56 -8.70 14.44
C THR A 24 22.61 -7.59 14.44
N THR A 25 22.20 -6.35 14.15
CA THR A 25 23.12 -5.23 13.95
C THR A 25 23.12 -4.21 15.10
N SER A 26 22.17 -4.32 16.02
CA SER A 26 21.87 -3.31 17.05
C SER A 26 21.56 -1.91 16.46
N ASN A 27 21.24 -1.82 15.17
CA ASN A 27 20.81 -0.60 14.49
C ASN A 27 19.29 -0.60 14.33
N GLN A 28 18.64 0.43 14.82
CA GLN A 28 17.21 0.60 14.69
C GLN A 28 16.82 1.10 13.28
N VAL A 29 15.70 0.61 12.77
CA VAL A 29 15.04 1.12 11.57
C VAL A 29 13.89 2.02 12.00
N ASP A 30 14.04 3.33 11.87
CA ASP A 30 13.02 4.32 12.27
C ASP A 30 12.01 4.58 11.16
N LEU A 31 12.39 4.35 9.91
CA LEU A 31 11.57 4.61 8.73
C LEU A 31 11.71 3.46 7.72
N LEU A 32 10.57 2.90 7.32
CA LEU A 32 10.46 1.94 6.22
C LEU A 32 9.70 2.59 5.05
N LEU A 33 10.24 2.46 3.83
CA LEU A 33 9.59 2.88 2.60
C LEU A 33 9.14 1.65 1.79
N LEU A 34 7.86 1.55 1.47
CA LEU A 34 7.30 0.50 0.61
C LEU A 34 6.92 1.10 -0.74
N CYS A 35 7.62 0.64 -1.79
CA CYS A 35 7.66 1.31 -3.08
C CYS A 35 6.76 0.64 -4.14
N GLY A 36 5.51 0.38 -3.79
CA GLY A 36 4.46 -0.07 -4.70
C GLY A 36 3.95 -1.48 -4.46
N ASP A 37 2.88 -1.84 -5.17
CA ASP A 37 2.12 -3.08 -5.06
C ASP A 37 1.89 -3.47 -3.59
N PHE A 38 1.36 -2.51 -2.83
CA PHE A 38 1.15 -2.67 -1.40
C PHE A 38 -0.01 -3.62 -1.09
N GLN A 39 -1.09 -3.56 -1.88
CA GLN A 39 -2.31 -4.33 -1.72
C GLN A 39 -2.99 -4.10 -0.36
N ALA A 40 -3.45 -2.88 -0.13
CA ALA A 40 -4.14 -2.48 1.09
C ALA A 40 -5.54 -3.13 1.20
N LEU A 41 -5.59 -4.43 1.39
CA LEU A 41 -6.82 -5.22 1.50
C LEU A 41 -7.32 -5.22 2.95
N ARG A 42 -8.42 -4.52 3.22
CA ARG A 42 -9.08 -4.48 4.54
C ARG A 42 -9.87 -5.76 4.82
N SER A 43 -10.46 -6.32 3.76
CA SER A 43 -11.24 -7.54 3.80
C SER A 43 -11.38 -8.16 2.41
N LYS A 44 -12.03 -9.33 2.32
CA LYS A 44 -12.33 -9.98 1.03
C LYS A 44 -13.23 -9.16 0.10
N HIS A 45 -13.97 -8.17 0.62
CA HIS A 45 -14.78 -7.28 -0.22
C HIS A 45 -13.92 -6.41 -1.14
N ASP A 46 -12.70 -6.07 -0.72
CA ASP A 46 -11.78 -5.28 -1.53
C ASP A 46 -11.25 -6.04 -2.76
N PHE A 47 -11.42 -7.37 -2.83
CA PHE A 47 -11.08 -8.15 -4.02
C PHE A 47 -11.84 -7.71 -5.28
N ALA A 48 -13.04 -7.13 -5.13
CA ALA A 48 -13.82 -6.62 -6.25
C ALA A 48 -13.12 -5.51 -7.03
N SER A 49 -12.22 -4.77 -6.38
CA SER A 49 -11.45 -3.67 -6.98
C SER A 49 -9.96 -3.99 -7.13
N LEU A 50 -9.53 -5.19 -6.74
CA LEU A 50 -8.13 -5.59 -6.82
C LEU A 50 -7.70 -5.85 -8.26
N ALA A 51 -6.64 -5.18 -8.68
CA ALA A 51 -6.14 -5.21 -10.05
C ALA A 51 -5.22 -6.42 -10.33
N VAL A 52 -5.61 -7.62 -9.86
CA VAL A 52 -4.93 -8.88 -10.18
C VAL A 52 -5.93 -9.94 -10.63
N PRO A 53 -5.50 -10.97 -11.40
CA PRO A 53 -6.39 -12.09 -11.73
C PRO A 53 -6.91 -12.82 -10.49
N PRO A 54 -8.19 -13.31 -10.47
CA PRO A 54 -8.81 -13.93 -9.30
C PRO A 54 -8.04 -15.10 -8.70
N LYS A 55 -7.29 -15.84 -9.51
CA LYS A 55 -6.44 -16.96 -9.04
C LYS A 55 -5.33 -16.53 -8.06
N PHE A 56 -5.02 -15.24 -8.00
CA PHE A 56 -4.02 -14.67 -7.11
C PHE A 56 -4.64 -13.87 -5.94
N PHE A 57 -5.95 -13.97 -5.74
CA PHE A 57 -6.61 -13.28 -4.63
C PHE A 57 -6.16 -13.89 -3.31
N GLN A 58 -5.34 -13.14 -2.58
CA GLN A 58 -4.90 -13.45 -1.23
C GLN A 58 -5.10 -12.20 -0.37
N LEU A 59 -5.62 -12.38 0.83
CA LEU A 59 -5.90 -11.24 1.72
C LEU A 59 -4.61 -10.60 2.25
N GLY A 60 -3.55 -11.39 2.37
CA GLY A 60 -2.30 -10.95 3.00
C GLY A 60 -2.49 -10.67 4.49
N THR A 61 -1.58 -9.91 5.08
CA THR A 61 -1.57 -9.60 6.51
C THR A 61 -1.94 -8.16 6.84
N PHE A 62 -2.11 -7.28 5.83
CA PHE A 62 -2.45 -5.86 6.04
C PHE A 62 -3.75 -5.67 6.85
N ASN A 63 -4.76 -6.52 6.66
CA ASN A 63 -6.02 -6.45 7.39
C ASN A 63 -5.86 -6.52 8.92
N GLU A 64 -4.82 -7.15 9.42
CA GLU A 64 -4.54 -7.21 10.87
C GLU A 64 -3.98 -5.88 11.38
N TYR A 65 -3.20 -5.17 10.58
CA TYR A 65 -2.73 -3.81 10.88
C TYR A 65 -3.87 -2.80 10.77
N TYR A 66 -4.68 -2.91 9.72
CA TYR A 66 -5.87 -2.08 9.53
C TYR A 66 -6.85 -2.19 10.70
N SER A 67 -7.09 -3.39 11.18
CA SER A 67 -7.99 -3.64 12.33
C SER A 67 -7.38 -3.29 13.69
N GLY A 68 -6.11 -2.89 13.75
CA GLY A 68 -5.40 -2.60 14.99
C GLY A 68 -4.98 -3.84 15.79
N LYS A 69 -5.15 -5.05 15.27
CA LYS A 69 -4.66 -6.29 15.90
C LYS A 69 -3.13 -6.32 15.96
N LYS A 70 -2.49 -5.75 14.95
CA LYS A 70 -1.04 -5.56 14.86
C LYS A 70 -0.73 -4.08 14.64
N VAL A 71 0.45 -3.68 15.08
CA VAL A 71 0.98 -2.32 14.87
C VAL A 71 2.34 -2.43 14.19
N ALA A 72 2.58 -1.59 13.19
CA ALA A 72 3.88 -1.54 12.54
C ALA A 72 4.97 -1.12 13.52
N PRO A 73 6.13 -1.82 13.57
CA PRO A 73 7.19 -1.57 14.55
C PRO A 73 7.93 -0.25 14.31
N CYS A 74 7.82 0.32 13.12
CA CYS A 74 8.41 1.61 12.76
C CYS A 74 7.47 2.39 11.85
N LEU A 75 7.73 3.69 11.70
CA LEU A 75 7.01 4.49 10.72
C LEU A 75 7.22 3.90 9.33
N THR A 76 6.11 3.56 8.68
CA THR A 76 6.10 2.99 7.34
C THR A 76 5.39 3.96 6.39
N ILE A 77 6.06 4.37 5.32
CA ILE A 77 5.48 5.20 4.26
C ILE A 77 5.31 4.33 3.02
N VAL A 78 4.12 4.36 2.43
CA VAL A 78 3.77 3.52 1.30
C VAL A 78 3.28 4.33 0.10
N ILE A 79 3.57 3.83 -1.09
CA ILE A 79 2.92 4.22 -2.35
C ILE A 79 2.26 2.99 -2.97
N GLY A 80 1.25 3.21 -3.81
CA GLY A 80 0.60 2.14 -4.57
C GLY A 80 1.33 1.83 -5.87
N GLY A 81 1.17 0.59 -6.34
CA GLY A 81 1.61 0.12 -7.65
C GLY A 81 0.43 -0.12 -8.59
N ASN A 82 0.58 -1.11 -9.48
CA ASN A 82 -0.49 -1.50 -10.40
C ASN A 82 -1.40 -2.62 -9.86
N HIS A 83 -1.00 -3.31 -8.81
CA HIS A 83 -1.77 -4.40 -8.19
C HIS A 83 -2.47 -3.95 -6.90
N GLU A 84 -3.19 -2.84 -6.95
CA GLU A 84 -3.87 -2.29 -5.78
C GLU A 84 -5.36 -2.59 -5.73
N ALA A 85 -5.93 -2.57 -4.53
CA ALA A 85 -7.36 -2.46 -4.27
C ALA A 85 -7.76 -0.98 -4.44
N SER A 86 -8.16 -0.60 -5.65
CA SER A 86 -8.34 0.80 -6.03
C SER A 86 -9.44 1.52 -5.25
N ASN A 87 -10.46 0.82 -4.74
CA ASN A 87 -11.53 1.42 -3.94
C ASN A 87 -10.96 2.13 -2.70
N TYR A 88 -10.13 1.45 -1.92
CA TYR A 88 -9.57 2.04 -0.70
C TYR A 88 -8.53 3.11 -1.00
N MET A 89 -7.68 2.90 -2.00
CA MET A 89 -6.67 3.89 -2.39
C MET A 89 -7.30 5.20 -2.90
N TRP A 90 -8.48 5.13 -3.53
CA TRP A 90 -9.23 6.31 -3.96
C TRP A 90 -9.82 7.12 -2.79
N GLU A 91 -10.25 6.46 -1.72
CA GLU A 91 -10.70 7.15 -0.50
C GLU A 91 -9.58 8.05 0.06
N LEU A 92 -8.33 7.67 -0.16
CA LEU A 92 -7.13 8.34 0.32
C LEU A 92 -6.29 8.95 -0.82
N TYR A 93 -6.95 9.50 -1.84
CA TYR A 93 -6.29 10.09 -3.00
C TYR A 93 -5.19 11.10 -2.64
N HIS A 94 -5.41 11.91 -1.61
CA HIS A 94 -4.47 12.91 -1.10
C HIS A 94 -3.53 12.39 0.01
N GLY A 95 -3.53 11.09 0.25
CA GLY A 95 -2.77 10.46 1.32
C GLY A 95 -3.51 10.38 2.65
N GLY A 96 -2.98 9.59 3.55
CA GLY A 96 -3.54 9.40 4.89
C GLY A 96 -2.99 8.18 5.61
N TRP A 97 -3.33 8.08 6.89
CA TRP A 97 -3.01 6.91 7.70
C TRP A 97 -3.91 5.75 7.32
N ILE A 98 -3.31 4.66 6.86
CA ILE A 98 -4.05 3.44 6.49
C ILE A 98 -4.08 2.39 7.60
N ALA A 99 -3.17 2.52 8.56
CA ALA A 99 -3.12 1.77 9.80
C ALA A 99 -2.22 2.52 10.80
N PRO A 100 -2.18 2.14 12.09
CA PRO A 100 -1.21 2.70 13.03
C PRO A 100 0.22 2.55 12.51
N ASN A 101 0.97 3.65 12.48
CA ASN A 101 2.33 3.77 11.95
C ASN A 101 2.49 3.48 10.45
N ILE A 102 1.41 3.35 9.67
CA ILE A 102 1.48 3.15 8.21
C ILE A 102 0.77 4.31 7.51
N TYR A 103 1.52 5.11 6.77
CA TYR A 103 1.04 6.29 6.05
C TYR A 103 1.13 6.09 4.53
N TYR A 104 0.02 6.24 3.84
CA TYR A 104 -0.05 6.25 2.39
C TYR A 104 0.15 7.66 1.85
N LEU A 105 1.08 7.85 0.91
CA LEU A 105 1.38 9.16 0.31
C LEU A 105 0.29 9.69 -0.63
N GLY A 106 -0.70 8.86 -0.95
CA GLY A 106 -1.72 9.22 -1.92
C GLY A 106 -1.28 8.94 -3.36
N ASN A 107 -2.01 9.53 -4.30
CA ASN A 107 -1.63 9.43 -5.72
C ASN A 107 -0.26 10.06 -5.97
N THR A 108 -0.02 11.23 -5.40
CA THR A 108 1.28 11.89 -5.33
C THR A 108 1.36 12.63 -3.99
N GLY A 109 2.50 12.55 -3.34
CA GLY A 109 2.66 13.21 -2.05
C GLY A 109 4.10 13.50 -1.68
N CYS A 110 4.26 14.41 -0.73
CA CYS A 110 5.53 14.75 -0.12
C CYS A 110 5.32 14.97 1.37
N VAL A 111 6.06 14.25 2.19
CA VAL A 111 6.05 14.42 3.65
C VAL A 111 7.45 14.68 4.18
N ARG A 112 7.53 15.27 5.37
CA ARG A 112 8.80 15.48 6.05
C ARG A 112 8.87 14.61 7.30
N VAL A 113 9.91 13.79 7.39
CA VAL A 113 10.18 12.89 8.52
C VAL A 113 11.59 13.19 9.01
N ASP A 114 11.74 13.69 10.24
CA ASP A 114 13.01 14.03 10.86
C ASP A 114 13.98 14.83 9.96
N GLY A 115 13.42 15.81 9.24
CA GLY A 115 14.18 16.65 8.32
C GLY A 115 14.35 16.07 6.91
N LEU A 116 14.15 14.77 6.71
CA LEU A 116 14.15 14.12 5.40
C LEU A 116 12.84 14.41 4.67
N ARG A 117 12.92 14.84 3.42
CA ARG A 117 11.76 14.94 2.53
C ARG A 117 11.59 13.64 1.75
N VAL A 118 10.44 12.98 1.95
CA VAL A 118 10.06 11.75 1.26
C VAL A 118 8.97 12.12 0.26
N MET A 119 9.24 11.90 -1.02
CA MET A 119 8.29 12.14 -2.11
C MET A 119 7.97 10.81 -2.80
N GLY A 120 6.73 10.64 -3.22
CA GLY A 120 6.31 9.46 -3.96
C GLY A 120 5.15 9.72 -4.89
N MET A 121 5.02 8.83 -5.88
CA MET A 121 3.92 8.79 -6.82
C MET A 121 3.47 7.35 -6.97
N SER A 122 2.16 7.11 -6.82
CA SER A 122 1.54 5.80 -6.95
C SER A 122 1.23 5.47 -8.41
N GLY A 123 1.14 4.17 -8.72
CA GLY A 123 0.81 3.67 -10.03
C GLY A 123 2.04 3.36 -10.89
N ILE A 124 1.77 2.98 -12.13
CA ILE A 124 2.80 2.69 -13.14
C ILE A 124 2.51 3.44 -14.43
N PHE A 125 3.53 3.63 -15.25
CA PHE A 125 3.35 4.15 -16.60
C PHE A 125 2.65 3.11 -17.49
N LYS A 126 1.59 3.54 -18.20
CA LYS A 126 0.89 2.74 -19.21
C LYS A 126 0.62 3.61 -20.43
N SER A 127 1.31 3.36 -21.52
CA SER A 127 1.28 4.20 -22.72
C SER A 127 -0.12 4.43 -23.28
N GLY A 128 -0.96 3.39 -23.33
CA GLY A 128 -2.34 3.48 -23.79
C GLY A 128 -3.28 4.31 -22.91
N ASP A 129 -2.87 4.59 -21.67
CA ASP A 129 -3.66 5.37 -20.70
C ASP A 129 -3.03 6.74 -20.42
N TYR A 130 -1.86 7.03 -20.96
CA TYR A 130 -1.10 8.26 -20.68
C TYR A 130 -1.90 9.55 -20.97
N HIS A 131 -2.69 9.55 -22.04
CA HIS A 131 -3.50 10.69 -22.43
C HIS A 131 -4.95 10.64 -21.88
N LYS A 132 -5.30 9.60 -21.14
CA LYS A 132 -6.60 9.49 -20.50
C LYS A 132 -6.53 10.19 -19.14
N GLY A 133 -7.47 11.10 -18.88
CA GLY A 133 -7.61 11.69 -17.55
C GLY A 133 -7.90 10.62 -16.49
N SER A 134 -7.65 10.95 -15.22
CA SER A 134 -8.07 10.12 -14.11
C SER A 134 -9.59 10.01 -14.09
N THR A 135 -10.13 8.88 -14.53
CA THR A 135 -11.55 8.60 -14.39
C THR A 135 -11.75 8.05 -12.99
N PRO A 136 -12.59 8.67 -12.14
CA PRO A 136 -12.99 8.04 -10.88
C PRO A 136 -13.46 6.63 -11.19
N CYS A 137 -12.99 5.65 -10.44
CA CYS A 137 -13.44 4.28 -10.58
C CYS A 137 -14.92 4.22 -10.19
N LEU A 138 -15.79 4.50 -11.16
CA LEU A 138 -17.20 4.15 -11.03
C LEU A 138 -17.21 2.64 -10.84
N ILE A 139 -17.60 2.20 -9.66
CA ILE A 139 -17.87 0.80 -9.34
C ILE A 139 -18.62 0.24 -10.55
N ARG A 140 -17.97 -0.65 -11.30
CA ARG A 140 -18.66 -1.42 -12.33
C ARG A 140 -19.66 -2.29 -11.59
N GLN A 141 -20.89 -1.80 -11.43
CA GLN A 141 -22.01 -2.67 -11.14
C GLN A 141 -22.02 -3.66 -12.29
N ARG A 142 -21.69 -4.92 -12.01
CA ARG A 142 -22.02 -6.01 -12.91
C ARG A 142 -23.53 -5.90 -13.12
N ARG A 143 -23.93 -5.56 -14.32
CA ARG A 143 -25.27 -5.87 -14.76
C ARG A 143 -25.29 -7.39 -14.79
N ASP A 144 -26.01 -7.98 -13.86
CA ASP A 144 -26.44 -9.36 -13.97
C ASP A 144 -27.31 -9.40 -15.23
N GLU A 145 -26.75 -9.90 -16.31
CA GLU A 145 -27.53 -10.28 -17.48
C GLU A 145 -28.20 -11.59 -17.13
N SER A 146 -29.50 -11.47 -16.84
CA SER A 146 -30.48 -12.56 -16.76
C SER A 146 -30.65 -13.25 -18.12
#